data_cab456a41ad14d3848d96b1b67f9c122
#
_entry.id   cab456a41ad14d3848d96b1b67f9c122
#
_cell.length_a   1.000
_cell.length_b   1.000
_cell.length_c   1.000
_cell.angle_alpha   90.00
_cell.angle_beta   90.00
_cell.angle_gamma   90.00
#
_symmetry.space_group_name_H-M   'P 1'
#
loop_
_entity.id
_entity.type
_entity.pdbx_description
1 polymer ?
#
loop_
_entity_poly.entity_id
_entity_poly.type
_entity_poly.pdbx_seq_one_letter_code
_entity_poly.pdbx_strand_id
1 'polypeptide(L)'
;AGQTLSLSPAALPMLVFGILSGFFGGRSRALGRVLVGVALIFLGVDEIKDGFQAFGADIDFSGTQIGGMGETLLFFAVGFLLTVVLQSSHATLLLALAALSGGQLTLMQGFAVAVGSCVGTSVSTALVGMLGSDRSGRRLAVAHVLFNVVTAALSLAVWWPLTQAVTLVGQWLGMGALLQLALFHTLFNVLGIAVFWKFQERLARELTRRLPDTADADSLPEDTAALEPQYLNANMLLSPDTALAALGKEVRHLDKAGVETVCHALFLPPALLYDETADDRSLPDPAPPLD
;
A
#
# COMPACT_ATOMS: atom_id res chain seq x y z
N ALA A 1 -37.29 9.07 -5.12
CA ALA A 1 -36.49 10.02 -4.35
C ALA A 1 -35.57 9.21 -3.43
N GLY A 2 -34.39 8.75 -3.94
CA GLY A 2 -33.37 8.12 -3.13
C GLY A 2 -32.76 9.19 -2.26
N GLN A 3 -32.95 9.15 -0.96
CA GLN A 3 -32.17 9.92 0.00
C GLN A 3 -30.74 9.39 -0.09
N THR A 4 -29.89 10.11 -0.80
CA THR A 4 -28.46 9.98 -0.61
C THR A 4 -28.19 10.48 0.81
N LEU A 5 -27.89 9.55 1.74
CA LEU A 5 -27.36 9.89 3.05
C LEU A 5 -26.04 10.64 2.80
N SER A 6 -26.11 11.97 2.72
CA SER A 6 -24.90 12.79 2.75
C SER A 6 -24.37 12.71 4.17
N LEU A 7 -23.30 11.95 4.36
CA LEU A 7 -22.58 11.87 5.66
C LEU A 7 -21.73 13.12 5.91
N SER A 8 -21.59 13.97 4.91
CA SER A 8 -20.85 15.23 4.94
C SER A 8 -21.25 16.18 6.08
N PRO A 9 -22.54 16.36 6.42
CA PRO A 9 -22.91 17.21 7.57
C PRO A 9 -22.38 16.68 8.91
N ALA A 10 -22.07 15.38 9.00
CA ALA A 10 -21.51 14.78 10.20
C ALA A 10 -19.97 15.00 10.32
N ALA A 11 -19.30 15.36 9.23
CA ALA A 11 -17.84 15.47 9.20
C ALA A 11 -17.30 16.52 10.20
N LEU A 12 -17.87 17.74 10.19
CA LEU A 12 -17.44 18.78 11.12
C LEU A 12 -17.69 18.44 12.59
N PRO A 13 -18.88 17.97 12.99
CA PRO A 13 -19.09 17.46 14.34
C PRO A 13 -18.13 16.33 14.72
N MET A 14 -17.90 15.37 13.84
CA MET A 14 -16.95 14.27 14.10
C MET A 14 -15.51 14.79 14.28
N LEU A 15 -15.10 15.79 13.50
CA LEU A 15 -13.79 16.42 13.63
C LEU A 15 -13.66 17.08 15.02
N VAL A 16 -14.64 17.88 15.43
CA VAL A 16 -14.65 18.58 16.72
C VAL A 16 -14.61 17.58 17.89
N PHE A 17 -15.52 16.61 17.90
CA PHE A 17 -15.55 15.58 18.95
C PHE A 17 -14.30 14.70 18.93
N GLY A 18 -13.74 14.43 17.77
CA GLY A 18 -12.51 13.68 17.60
C GLY A 18 -11.30 14.41 18.23
N ILE A 19 -11.17 15.71 17.98
CA ILE A 19 -10.11 16.54 18.57
C ILE A 19 -10.30 16.64 20.09
N LEU A 20 -11.51 16.94 20.54
CA LEU A 20 -11.81 17.04 21.99
C LEU A 20 -11.51 15.73 22.71
N SER A 21 -11.86 14.59 22.11
CA SER A 21 -11.55 13.27 22.68
C SER A 21 -10.06 12.98 22.78
N GLY A 22 -9.24 13.66 21.99
CA GLY A 22 -7.78 13.58 22.02
C GLY A 22 -7.15 14.11 23.31
N PHE A 23 -7.83 15.04 24.01
CA PHE A 23 -7.37 15.59 25.29
C PHE A 23 -7.61 14.65 26.47
N PHE A 24 -8.48 13.66 26.31
CA PHE A 24 -8.73 12.64 27.33
C PHE A 24 -7.79 11.44 27.10
N GLY A 25 -7.40 10.77 28.19
CA GLY A 25 -6.40 9.69 28.13
C GLY A 25 -6.91 8.38 27.51
N GLY A 26 -5.98 7.50 27.20
CA GLY A 26 -6.25 6.09 26.89
C GLY A 26 -7.16 5.84 25.67
N ARG A 27 -8.25 5.12 25.88
CA ARG A 27 -9.20 4.69 24.83
C ARG A 27 -9.90 5.86 24.14
N SER A 28 -10.18 6.96 24.88
CA SER A 28 -10.83 8.15 24.33
C SER A 28 -9.96 8.81 23.26
N ARG A 29 -8.64 8.90 23.48
CA ARG A 29 -7.67 9.42 22.50
C ARG A 29 -7.62 8.56 21.24
N ALA A 30 -7.68 7.23 21.36
CA ALA A 30 -7.71 6.33 20.23
C ALA A 30 -8.98 6.51 19.38
N LEU A 31 -10.15 6.58 20.03
CA LEU A 31 -11.44 6.86 19.39
C LEU A 31 -11.42 8.24 18.71
N GLY A 32 -10.88 9.25 19.39
CA GLY A 32 -10.73 10.59 18.83
C GLY A 32 -9.95 10.60 17.51
N ARG A 33 -8.83 9.86 17.43
CA ARG A 33 -8.05 9.73 16.18
C ARG A 33 -8.84 9.07 15.06
N VAL A 34 -9.64 8.05 15.37
CA VAL A 34 -10.51 7.40 14.38
C VAL A 34 -11.55 8.38 13.87
N LEU A 35 -12.23 9.12 14.77
CA LEU A 35 -13.23 10.12 14.39
C LEU A 35 -12.62 11.23 13.51
N VAL A 36 -11.44 11.75 13.87
CA VAL A 36 -10.73 12.73 13.03
C VAL A 36 -10.42 12.16 11.65
N GLY A 37 -9.88 10.93 11.58
CA GLY A 37 -9.58 10.28 10.29
C GLY A 37 -10.80 10.11 9.40
N VAL A 38 -11.91 9.63 9.96
CA VAL A 38 -13.18 9.48 9.23
C VAL A 38 -13.75 10.83 8.80
N ALA A 39 -13.68 11.85 9.66
CA ALA A 39 -14.12 13.20 9.33
C ALA A 39 -13.32 13.80 8.17
N LEU A 40 -11.99 13.63 8.17
CA LEU A 40 -11.13 14.10 7.08
C LEU A 40 -11.41 13.39 5.76
N ILE A 41 -11.74 12.08 5.80
CA ILE A 41 -12.16 11.34 4.61
C ILE A 41 -13.45 11.95 4.04
N PHE A 42 -14.46 12.24 4.88
CA PHE A 42 -15.72 12.84 4.40
C PHE A 42 -15.50 14.23 3.83
N LEU A 43 -14.70 15.08 4.49
CA LEU A 43 -14.36 16.41 3.96
C LEU A 43 -13.61 16.30 2.62
N GLY A 44 -12.63 15.40 2.52
CA GLY A 44 -11.90 15.18 1.27
C GLY A 44 -12.78 14.70 0.12
N VAL A 45 -13.77 13.83 0.41
CA VAL A 45 -14.75 13.39 -0.60
C VAL A 45 -15.60 14.56 -1.10
N ASP A 46 -16.02 15.47 -0.21
CA ASP A 46 -16.79 16.64 -0.60
C ASP A 46 -15.96 17.62 -1.43
N GLU A 47 -14.72 17.91 -1.03
CA GLU A 47 -13.80 18.74 -1.81
C GLU A 47 -13.56 18.15 -3.22
N ILE A 48 -13.44 16.83 -3.35
CA ILE A 48 -13.32 16.18 -4.66
C ILE A 48 -14.58 16.39 -5.49
N LYS A 49 -15.78 16.25 -4.89
CA LYS A 49 -17.05 16.47 -5.59
C LYS A 49 -17.19 17.93 -6.03
N ASP A 50 -16.91 18.86 -5.14
CA ASP A 50 -17.02 20.30 -5.42
C ASP A 50 -16.00 20.73 -6.49
N GLY A 51 -14.75 20.25 -6.39
CA GLY A 51 -13.73 20.44 -7.41
C GLY A 51 -14.16 19.89 -8.77
N PHE A 52 -14.73 18.67 -8.77
CA PHE A 52 -15.19 18.05 -10.01
C PHE A 52 -16.39 18.81 -10.62
N GLN A 53 -17.31 19.31 -9.80
CA GLN A 53 -18.42 20.14 -10.28
C GLN A 53 -17.95 21.47 -10.84
N ALA A 54 -16.93 22.08 -10.22
CA ALA A 54 -16.40 23.38 -10.66
C ALA A 54 -15.65 23.27 -11.99
N PHE A 55 -14.86 22.20 -12.19
CA PHE A 55 -14.01 22.01 -13.38
C PHE A 55 -14.60 21.05 -14.40
N GLY A 56 -15.46 20.13 -13.97
CA GLY A 56 -16.01 19.06 -14.80
C GLY A 56 -17.33 19.41 -15.49
N ALA A 57 -17.91 20.58 -15.20
CA ALA A 57 -19.21 20.97 -15.77
C ALA A 57 -19.20 21.08 -17.31
N ASP A 58 -18.03 21.34 -17.90
CA ASP A 58 -17.83 21.43 -19.35
C ASP A 58 -17.38 20.12 -19.99
N ILE A 59 -17.14 19.06 -19.20
CA ILE A 59 -16.64 17.77 -19.69
C ILE A 59 -17.76 16.74 -19.59
N ASP A 60 -18.48 16.55 -20.68
CA ASP A 60 -19.52 15.51 -20.79
C ASP A 60 -18.98 14.29 -21.55
N PHE A 61 -18.62 13.27 -20.82
CA PHE A 61 -18.20 11.98 -21.38
C PHE A 61 -19.39 11.05 -21.71
N SER A 62 -20.60 11.38 -21.28
CA SER A 62 -21.81 10.57 -21.54
C SER A 62 -22.15 10.53 -23.03
N GLY A 63 -21.75 11.58 -23.77
CA GLY A 63 -21.91 11.68 -25.20
C GLY A 63 -20.85 10.95 -26.05
N THR A 64 -19.84 10.35 -25.42
CA THR A 64 -18.76 9.63 -26.13
C THR A 64 -19.27 8.26 -26.61
N GLN A 65 -19.97 8.25 -27.73
CA GLN A 65 -20.55 7.04 -28.31
C GLN A 65 -19.52 6.32 -29.22
N ILE A 66 -18.46 5.77 -28.63
CA ILE A 66 -17.60 4.84 -29.33
C ILE A 66 -18.28 3.48 -29.43
N GLY A 67 -19.14 3.18 -28.46
CA GLY A 67 -19.97 1.96 -28.37
C GLY A 67 -19.18 0.68 -28.08
N GLY A 68 -19.80 -0.23 -27.37
CA GLY A 68 -19.28 -1.59 -27.16
C GLY A 68 -17.96 -1.66 -26.40
N MET A 69 -17.11 -2.64 -26.76
CA MET A 69 -15.85 -2.91 -26.08
C MET A 69 -14.82 -1.77 -26.25
N GLY A 70 -14.89 -1.00 -27.33
CA GLY A 70 -13.99 0.14 -27.57
C GLY A 70 -14.16 1.23 -26.50
N GLU A 71 -15.37 1.54 -26.12
CA GLU A 71 -15.68 2.48 -25.03
C GLU A 71 -15.20 1.94 -23.69
N THR A 72 -15.44 0.65 -23.40
CA THR A 72 -14.97 0.00 -22.19
C THR A 72 -13.44 0.09 -22.09
N LEU A 73 -12.69 -0.18 -23.15
CA LEU A 73 -11.23 -0.10 -23.15
C LEU A 73 -10.73 1.34 -23.02
N LEU A 74 -11.43 2.32 -23.60
CA LEU A 74 -11.09 3.74 -23.40
C LEU A 74 -11.20 4.13 -21.93
N PHE A 75 -12.33 3.87 -21.29
CA PHE A 75 -12.53 4.22 -19.89
C PHE A 75 -11.70 3.38 -18.93
N PHE A 76 -11.37 2.15 -19.30
CA PHE A 76 -10.34 1.37 -18.61
C PHE A 76 -8.97 2.09 -18.66
N ALA A 77 -8.56 2.56 -19.83
CA ALA A 77 -7.30 3.29 -19.98
C ALA A 77 -7.31 4.63 -19.21
N VAL A 78 -8.45 5.34 -19.19
CA VAL A 78 -8.62 6.54 -18.37
C VAL A 78 -8.44 6.22 -16.88
N GLY A 79 -9.10 5.20 -16.36
CA GLY A 79 -8.96 4.78 -14.97
C GLY A 79 -7.54 4.36 -14.61
N PHE A 80 -6.89 3.61 -15.51
CA PHE A 80 -5.49 3.23 -15.37
C PHE A 80 -4.57 4.46 -15.29
N LEU A 81 -4.64 5.37 -16.26
CA LEU A 81 -3.79 6.56 -16.32
C LEU A 81 -4.02 7.49 -15.13
N LEU A 82 -5.29 7.75 -14.76
CA LEU A 82 -5.61 8.55 -13.59
C LEU A 82 -4.98 7.96 -12.33
N THR A 83 -5.06 6.65 -12.15
CA THR A 83 -4.47 6.00 -10.97
C THR A 83 -2.96 6.04 -10.98
N VAL A 84 -2.31 5.92 -12.13
CA VAL A 84 -0.85 6.08 -12.25
C VAL A 84 -0.43 7.49 -11.85
N VAL A 85 -1.17 8.50 -12.31
CA VAL A 85 -0.88 9.92 -11.99
C VAL A 85 -1.18 10.23 -10.52
N LEU A 86 -2.36 9.85 -10.03
CA LEU A 86 -2.79 10.12 -8.65
C LEU A 86 -2.11 9.19 -7.63
N GLN A 87 -1.51 8.09 -8.08
CA GLN A 87 -0.94 7.02 -7.26
C GLN A 87 -1.93 6.44 -6.23
N SER A 88 -3.23 6.55 -6.50
CA SER A 88 -4.30 6.14 -5.61
C SER A 88 -5.54 5.70 -6.39
N SER A 89 -5.83 4.39 -6.39
CA SER A 89 -7.07 3.86 -6.97
C SER A 89 -8.32 4.35 -6.23
N HIS A 90 -8.21 4.58 -4.92
CA HIS A 90 -9.32 5.14 -4.15
C HIS A 90 -9.66 6.56 -4.59
N ALA A 91 -8.65 7.42 -4.83
CA ALA A 91 -8.88 8.76 -5.37
C ALA A 91 -9.53 8.69 -6.76
N THR A 92 -9.05 7.81 -7.64
CA THR A 92 -9.65 7.58 -8.97
C THR A 92 -11.09 7.11 -8.86
N LEU A 93 -11.40 6.18 -7.94
CA LEU A 93 -12.77 5.70 -7.71
C LEU A 93 -13.69 6.80 -7.17
N LEU A 94 -13.19 7.65 -6.27
CA LEU A 94 -13.96 8.79 -5.75
C LEU A 94 -14.25 9.81 -6.85
N LEU A 95 -13.29 10.08 -7.75
CA LEU A 95 -13.51 10.90 -8.94
C LEU A 95 -14.57 10.27 -9.87
N ALA A 96 -14.48 8.96 -10.12
CA ALA A 96 -15.47 8.25 -10.92
C ALA A 96 -16.87 8.29 -10.29
N LEU A 97 -16.97 8.15 -8.95
CA LEU A 97 -18.21 8.29 -8.20
C LEU A 97 -18.77 9.72 -8.31
N ALA A 98 -17.91 10.74 -8.19
CA ALA A 98 -18.32 12.14 -8.36
C ALA A 98 -18.85 12.40 -9.78
N ALA A 99 -18.12 11.96 -10.81
CA ALA A 99 -18.52 12.09 -12.20
C ALA A 99 -19.81 11.32 -12.52
N LEU A 100 -19.98 10.13 -11.96
CA LEU A 100 -21.21 9.34 -12.08
C LEU A 100 -22.40 10.02 -11.40
N SER A 101 -22.18 10.61 -10.22
CA SER A 101 -23.23 11.34 -9.51
C SER A 101 -23.64 12.63 -10.21
N GLY A 102 -22.70 13.27 -10.90
CA GLY A 102 -22.91 14.48 -11.72
C GLY A 102 -23.49 14.20 -13.12
N GLY A 103 -23.65 12.92 -13.50
CA GLY A 103 -24.16 12.54 -14.82
C GLY A 103 -23.16 12.64 -15.97
N GLN A 104 -21.87 12.95 -15.69
CA GLN A 104 -20.82 13.03 -16.71
C GLN A 104 -20.29 11.66 -17.14
N LEU A 105 -20.48 10.64 -16.32
CA LEU A 105 -20.19 9.25 -16.64
C LEU A 105 -21.44 8.39 -16.60
N THR A 106 -21.55 7.42 -17.51
CA THR A 106 -22.49 6.33 -17.40
C THR A 106 -22.01 5.29 -16.39
N LEU A 107 -22.91 4.45 -15.89
CA LEU A 107 -22.57 3.37 -14.97
C LEU A 107 -21.53 2.40 -15.58
N MET A 108 -21.65 2.08 -16.87
CA MET A 108 -20.74 1.18 -17.59
C MET A 108 -19.35 1.77 -17.73
N GLN A 109 -19.25 3.06 -18.02
CA GLN A 109 -17.98 3.80 -18.03
C GLN A 109 -17.32 3.80 -16.64
N GLY A 110 -18.13 4.02 -15.57
CA GLY A 110 -17.66 3.92 -14.19
C GLY A 110 -17.10 2.55 -13.84
N PHE A 111 -17.72 1.46 -14.28
CA PHE A 111 -17.21 0.10 -14.10
C PHE A 111 -15.85 -0.08 -14.80
N ALA A 112 -15.71 0.42 -16.01
CA ALA A 112 -14.46 0.34 -16.76
C ALA A 112 -13.32 1.13 -16.08
N VAL A 113 -13.61 2.35 -15.60
CA VAL A 113 -12.67 3.14 -14.79
C VAL A 113 -12.23 2.37 -13.54
N ALA A 114 -13.16 1.69 -12.86
CA ALA A 114 -12.85 0.91 -11.66
C ALA A 114 -11.88 -0.25 -11.94
N VAL A 115 -12.07 -0.98 -13.03
CA VAL A 115 -11.13 -2.07 -13.42
C VAL A 115 -9.77 -1.51 -13.77
N GLY A 116 -9.71 -0.42 -14.57
CA GLY A 116 -8.47 0.25 -14.95
C GLY A 116 -7.69 0.78 -13.75
N SER A 117 -8.39 1.35 -12.76
CA SER A 117 -7.77 1.91 -11.56
C SER A 117 -7.00 0.85 -10.74
N CYS A 118 -7.51 -0.38 -10.68
CA CYS A 118 -6.81 -1.47 -9.97
C CYS A 118 -5.50 -1.87 -10.66
N VAL A 119 -5.48 -1.89 -12.00
CA VAL A 119 -4.23 -2.14 -12.74
C VAL A 119 -3.25 -0.98 -12.57
N GLY A 120 -3.74 0.28 -12.57
CA GLY A 120 -2.92 1.47 -12.33
C GLY A 120 -2.17 1.43 -11.00
N THR A 121 -2.80 0.94 -9.94
CA THR A 121 -2.16 0.77 -8.62
C THR A 121 -0.95 -0.16 -8.68
N SER A 122 -1.01 -1.21 -9.51
CA SER A 122 0.10 -2.16 -9.61
C SER A 122 1.37 -1.56 -10.22
N VAL A 123 1.26 -0.50 -11.04
CA VAL A 123 2.42 0.20 -11.60
C VAL A 123 3.23 0.87 -10.51
N SER A 124 2.58 1.59 -9.60
CA SER A 124 3.25 2.24 -8.46
C SER A 124 3.93 1.22 -7.55
N THR A 125 3.23 0.12 -7.25
CA THR A 125 3.80 -0.98 -6.44
C THR A 125 4.99 -1.64 -7.15
N ALA A 126 4.91 -1.81 -8.48
CA ALA A 126 6.00 -2.39 -9.26
C ALA A 126 7.24 -1.49 -9.23
N LEU A 127 7.06 -0.17 -9.41
CA LEU A 127 8.17 0.78 -9.35
C LEU A 127 8.89 0.73 -8.00
N VAL A 128 8.14 0.85 -6.90
CA VAL A 128 8.71 0.81 -5.54
C VAL A 128 9.36 -0.56 -5.26
N GLY A 129 8.68 -1.65 -5.61
CA GLY A 129 9.17 -3.01 -5.37
C GLY A 129 10.39 -3.39 -6.22
N MET A 130 10.59 -2.77 -7.39
CA MET A 130 11.75 -3.05 -8.25
C MET A 130 12.96 -2.19 -7.92
N LEU A 131 12.76 -0.95 -7.44
CA LEU A 131 13.84 0.02 -7.25
C LEU A 131 14.49 -0.04 -5.86
N GLY A 132 13.80 -0.48 -4.82
CA GLY A 132 14.30 -0.36 -3.45
C GLY A 132 14.07 -1.58 -2.56
N SER A 133 13.51 -2.68 -3.12
CA SER A 133 13.15 -3.84 -2.30
C SER A 133 14.13 -4.99 -2.44
N ASP A 134 14.21 -5.79 -1.38
CA ASP A 134 14.81 -7.11 -1.40
C ASP A 134 14.14 -8.06 -2.40
N ARG A 135 14.63 -9.27 -2.53
CA ARG A 135 14.05 -10.27 -3.46
C ARG A 135 12.61 -10.62 -3.12
N SER A 136 12.25 -10.62 -1.84
CA SER A 136 10.87 -10.88 -1.39
C SER A 136 9.93 -9.77 -1.81
N GLY A 137 10.34 -8.50 -1.66
CA GLY A 137 9.60 -7.33 -2.11
C GLY A 137 9.38 -7.32 -3.63
N ARG A 138 10.42 -7.69 -4.41
CA ARG A 138 10.31 -7.82 -5.88
C ARG A 138 9.33 -8.93 -6.29
N ARG A 139 9.37 -10.10 -5.63
CA ARG A 139 8.39 -11.18 -5.86
C ARG A 139 6.97 -10.71 -5.57
N LEU A 140 6.78 -10.01 -4.46
CA LEU A 140 5.47 -9.48 -4.08
C LEU A 140 4.97 -8.45 -5.10
N ALA A 141 5.83 -7.54 -5.56
CA ALA A 141 5.48 -6.55 -6.58
C ALA A 141 5.05 -7.22 -7.89
N VAL A 142 5.80 -8.23 -8.38
CA VAL A 142 5.42 -8.98 -9.58
C VAL A 142 4.11 -9.76 -9.39
N ALA A 143 3.92 -10.40 -8.21
CA ALA A 143 2.67 -11.09 -7.89
C ALA A 143 1.47 -10.13 -7.90
N HIS A 144 1.63 -8.93 -7.35
CA HIS A 144 0.58 -7.90 -7.33
C HIS A 144 0.21 -7.40 -8.73
N VAL A 145 1.22 -7.11 -9.57
CA VAL A 145 0.98 -6.75 -10.99
C VAL A 145 0.24 -7.86 -11.71
N LEU A 146 0.72 -9.10 -11.58
CA LEU A 146 0.12 -10.26 -12.26
C LEU A 146 -1.31 -10.49 -11.79
N PHE A 147 -1.57 -10.38 -10.48
CA PHE A 147 -2.92 -10.47 -9.92
C PHE A 147 -3.86 -9.45 -10.55
N ASN A 148 -3.49 -8.16 -10.56
CA ASN A 148 -4.36 -7.10 -11.08
C ASN A 148 -4.57 -7.20 -12.59
N VAL A 149 -3.51 -7.48 -13.36
CA VAL A 149 -3.61 -7.63 -14.83
C VAL A 149 -4.49 -8.82 -15.20
N VAL A 150 -4.29 -9.98 -14.56
CA VAL A 150 -5.10 -11.17 -14.84
C VAL A 150 -6.54 -10.97 -14.38
N THR A 151 -6.78 -10.38 -13.22
CA THR A 151 -8.12 -10.07 -12.73
C THR A 151 -8.86 -9.10 -13.66
N ALA A 152 -8.16 -8.07 -14.16
CA ALA A 152 -8.71 -7.13 -15.15
C ALA A 152 -9.04 -7.83 -16.46
N ALA A 153 -8.13 -8.65 -16.99
CA ALA A 153 -8.35 -9.42 -18.22
C ALA A 153 -9.54 -10.37 -18.09
N LEU A 154 -9.65 -11.07 -16.96
CA LEU A 154 -10.81 -11.93 -16.67
C LEU A 154 -12.11 -11.12 -16.59
N SER A 155 -12.09 -9.97 -15.90
CA SER A 155 -13.26 -9.10 -15.77
C SER A 155 -13.72 -8.57 -17.13
N LEU A 156 -12.78 -8.20 -18.00
CA LEU A 156 -13.07 -7.78 -19.37
C LEU A 156 -13.57 -8.96 -20.23
N ALA A 157 -13.05 -10.16 -20.05
CA ALA A 157 -13.51 -11.35 -20.77
C ALA A 157 -14.96 -11.74 -20.39
N VAL A 158 -15.31 -11.58 -19.11
CA VAL A 158 -16.68 -11.80 -18.62
C VAL A 158 -17.46 -10.49 -18.42
N TRP A 159 -17.11 -9.45 -19.15
CA TRP A 159 -17.67 -8.10 -18.98
C TRP A 159 -19.18 -8.08 -18.97
N TRP A 160 -19.78 -8.64 -20.00
CA TRP A 160 -21.22 -8.63 -20.15
C TRP A 160 -21.98 -9.36 -19.02
N PRO A 161 -21.68 -10.64 -18.69
CA PRO A 161 -22.38 -11.30 -17.58
C PRO A 161 -22.10 -10.66 -16.21
N LEU A 162 -20.90 -10.11 -15.98
CA LEU A 162 -20.56 -9.46 -14.72
C LEU A 162 -21.35 -8.16 -14.54
N THR A 163 -21.38 -7.30 -15.54
CA THR A 163 -22.13 -6.03 -15.51
C THR A 163 -23.65 -6.28 -15.41
N GLN A 164 -24.17 -7.27 -16.12
CA GLN A 164 -25.59 -7.66 -16.02
C GLN A 164 -25.95 -8.18 -14.63
N ALA A 165 -25.10 -8.99 -14.02
CA ALA A 165 -25.32 -9.49 -12.67
C ALA A 165 -25.40 -8.33 -11.66
N VAL A 166 -24.49 -7.36 -11.77
CA VAL A 166 -24.49 -6.17 -10.89
C VAL A 166 -25.75 -5.32 -11.09
N THR A 167 -26.13 -5.06 -12.33
CA THR A 167 -27.30 -4.23 -12.62
C THR A 167 -28.60 -4.92 -12.21
N LEU A 168 -28.74 -6.23 -12.40
CA LEU A 168 -29.89 -7.01 -11.95
C LEU A 168 -30.01 -7.00 -10.41
N VAL A 169 -28.91 -7.26 -9.70
CA VAL A 169 -28.89 -7.20 -8.23
C VAL A 169 -29.21 -5.77 -7.76
N GLY A 170 -28.63 -4.77 -8.43
CA GLY A 170 -28.88 -3.37 -8.14
C GLY A 170 -30.33 -2.98 -8.30
N GLN A 171 -30.99 -3.42 -9.38
CA GLN A 171 -32.42 -3.20 -9.61
C GLN A 171 -33.27 -3.93 -8.57
N TRP A 172 -32.97 -5.19 -8.28
CA TRP A 172 -33.70 -5.98 -7.29
C TRP A 172 -33.64 -5.41 -5.88
N LEU A 173 -32.49 -4.86 -5.49
CA LEU A 173 -32.27 -4.25 -4.17
C LEU A 173 -32.56 -2.74 -4.14
N GLY A 174 -32.96 -2.12 -5.24
CA GLY A 174 -33.18 -0.67 -5.33
C GLY A 174 -31.90 0.16 -5.14
N MET A 175 -30.76 -0.38 -5.53
CA MET A 175 -29.45 0.30 -5.39
C MET A 175 -29.31 1.43 -6.41
N GLY A 176 -28.91 2.60 -5.96
CA GLY A 176 -28.45 3.67 -6.84
C GLY A 176 -27.13 3.33 -7.56
N ALA A 177 -26.79 4.12 -8.59
CA ALA A 177 -25.62 3.89 -9.43
C ALA A 177 -24.30 3.82 -8.63
N LEU A 178 -24.15 4.62 -7.59
CA LEU A 178 -22.97 4.64 -6.72
C LEU A 178 -22.76 3.29 -5.98
N LEU A 179 -23.85 2.73 -5.45
CA LEU A 179 -23.79 1.42 -4.78
C LEU A 179 -23.56 0.28 -5.77
N GLN A 180 -24.09 0.39 -6.98
CA GLN A 180 -23.81 -0.57 -8.05
C GLN A 180 -22.34 -0.55 -8.48
N LEU A 181 -21.71 0.63 -8.54
CA LEU A 181 -20.28 0.75 -8.80
C LEU A 181 -19.45 0.10 -7.68
N ALA A 182 -19.80 0.33 -6.43
CA ALA A 182 -19.16 -0.30 -5.28
C ALA A 182 -19.34 -1.83 -5.28
N LEU A 183 -20.52 -2.32 -5.60
CA LEU A 183 -20.81 -3.75 -5.75
C LEU A 183 -19.98 -4.38 -6.87
N PHE A 184 -19.93 -3.71 -8.04
CA PHE A 184 -19.10 -4.15 -9.16
C PHE A 184 -17.63 -4.25 -8.75
N HIS A 185 -17.07 -3.19 -8.11
CA HIS A 185 -15.71 -3.17 -7.63
C HIS A 185 -15.40 -4.32 -6.68
N THR A 186 -16.33 -4.64 -5.79
CA THR A 186 -16.20 -5.78 -4.88
C THR A 186 -16.24 -7.11 -5.63
N LEU A 187 -17.19 -7.30 -6.52
CA LEU A 187 -17.38 -8.58 -7.22
C LEU A 187 -16.21 -8.94 -8.14
N PHE A 188 -15.67 -7.97 -8.89
CA PHE A 188 -14.55 -8.31 -9.75
C PHE A 188 -13.27 -8.62 -8.95
N ASN A 189 -13.06 -7.96 -7.80
CA ASN A 189 -11.96 -8.33 -6.90
C ASN A 189 -12.17 -9.73 -6.29
N VAL A 190 -13.38 -10.06 -5.87
CA VAL A 190 -13.72 -11.41 -5.38
C VAL A 190 -13.50 -12.46 -6.48
N LEU A 191 -13.85 -12.15 -7.72
CA LEU A 191 -13.58 -13.02 -8.88
C LEU A 191 -12.07 -13.27 -9.03
N GLY A 192 -11.24 -12.23 -8.93
CA GLY A 192 -9.79 -12.34 -8.95
C GLY A 192 -9.27 -13.24 -7.83
N ILE A 193 -9.72 -13.01 -6.60
CA ILE A 193 -9.34 -13.82 -5.44
C ILE A 193 -9.73 -15.28 -5.66
N ALA A 194 -10.95 -15.56 -6.10
CA ALA A 194 -11.45 -16.91 -6.32
C ALA A 194 -10.61 -17.70 -7.34
N VAL A 195 -10.16 -17.02 -8.41
CA VAL A 195 -9.29 -17.61 -9.42
C VAL A 195 -7.89 -17.85 -8.86
N PHE A 196 -7.30 -16.84 -8.20
CA PHE A 196 -5.94 -16.94 -7.69
C PHE A 196 -5.80 -17.87 -6.48
N TRP A 197 -6.86 -18.13 -5.72
CA TRP A 197 -6.84 -18.99 -4.55
C TRP A 197 -6.20 -20.35 -4.79
N LYS A 198 -6.51 -20.96 -5.92
CA LYS A 198 -5.95 -22.27 -6.31
C LYS A 198 -4.54 -22.18 -6.88
N PHE A 199 -4.13 -21.02 -7.37
CA PHE A 199 -2.86 -20.84 -8.09
C PHE A 199 -1.78 -20.14 -7.27
N GLN A 200 -2.11 -19.60 -6.09
CA GLN A 200 -1.20 -18.80 -5.27
C GLN A 200 0.10 -19.54 -4.92
N GLU A 201 0.02 -20.83 -4.56
CA GLU A 201 1.22 -21.63 -4.22
C GLU A 201 2.09 -21.91 -5.45
N ARG A 202 1.47 -22.13 -6.62
CA ARG A 202 2.22 -22.33 -7.86
C ARG A 202 2.91 -21.04 -8.27
N LEU A 203 2.19 -19.93 -8.15
CA LEU A 203 2.74 -18.58 -8.43
C LEU A 203 3.91 -18.29 -7.49
N ALA A 204 3.76 -18.52 -6.19
CA ALA A 204 4.82 -18.30 -5.22
C ALA A 204 6.07 -19.12 -5.55
N ARG A 205 5.93 -20.44 -5.83
CA ARG A 205 7.05 -21.30 -6.23
C ARG A 205 7.72 -20.82 -7.52
N GLU A 206 6.95 -20.43 -8.52
CA GLU A 206 7.49 -19.97 -9.80
C GLU A 206 8.24 -18.64 -9.65
N LEU A 207 7.72 -17.73 -8.81
CA LEU A 207 8.40 -16.46 -8.52
C LEU A 207 9.69 -16.69 -7.72
N THR A 208 9.69 -17.59 -6.75
CA THR A 208 10.91 -17.95 -6.02
C THR A 208 11.95 -18.60 -6.94
N ARG A 209 11.50 -19.42 -7.90
CA ARG A 209 12.40 -20.04 -8.89
C ARG A 209 13.01 -19.01 -9.86
N ARG A 210 12.23 -18.04 -10.32
CA ARG A 210 12.70 -17.02 -11.29
C ARG A 210 13.45 -15.87 -10.64
N LEU A 211 13.14 -15.57 -9.41
CA LEU A 211 13.78 -14.56 -8.59
C LEU A 211 14.33 -15.23 -7.31
N PRO A 212 15.37 -16.08 -7.41
CA PRO A 212 15.94 -16.76 -6.27
C PRO A 212 16.51 -15.74 -5.27
N ASP A 213 16.52 -16.11 -4.00
CA ASP A 213 17.22 -15.33 -3.00
C ASP A 213 18.70 -15.30 -3.42
N THR A 214 19.22 -14.13 -3.70
CA THR A 214 20.65 -13.93 -3.75
C THR A 214 21.09 -13.90 -2.30
N ALA A 215 22.09 -14.69 -1.96
CA ALA A 215 22.89 -14.37 -0.78
C ALA A 215 23.40 -12.95 -1.04
N ASP A 216 22.77 -11.97 -0.37
CA ASP A 216 23.18 -10.58 -0.48
C ASP A 216 24.62 -10.53 0.01
N ALA A 217 25.53 -10.25 -0.91
CA ALA A 217 26.91 -9.94 -0.54
C ALA A 217 26.98 -8.70 0.35
N ASP A 218 25.86 -7.94 0.45
CA ASP A 218 25.67 -6.79 1.32
C ASP A 218 24.71 -7.04 2.51
N SER A 219 24.07 -8.21 2.63
CA SER A 219 23.61 -8.61 3.94
C SER A 219 24.90 -8.70 4.76
N LEU A 220 25.01 -7.86 5.79
CA LEU A 220 25.90 -8.16 6.93
C LEU A 220 25.87 -9.68 7.07
N PRO A 221 27.02 -10.38 7.05
CA PRO A 221 26.98 -11.81 7.19
C PRO A 221 26.03 -12.05 8.34
N GLU A 222 24.92 -12.77 8.07
CA GLU A 222 24.16 -13.39 9.13
C GLU A 222 25.12 -14.39 9.76
N ASP A 223 26.14 -13.85 10.36
CA ASP A 223 26.89 -14.52 11.37
C ASP A 223 25.90 -14.69 12.52
N THR A 224 25.02 -15.68 12.36
CA THR A 224 24.27 -16.23 13.49
C THR A 224 25.24 -16.52 14.66
N ALA A 225 26.50 -16.73 14.38
CA ALA A 225 27.59 -16.76 15.35
C ALA A 225 27.75 -15.40 16.10
N ALA A 226 27.46 -14.25 15.49
CA ALA A 226 27.51 -12.96 16.18
C ALA A 226 26.28 -12.72 17.09
N LEU A 227 25.18 -13.43 16.84
CA LEU A 227 23.97 -13.39 17.69
C LEU A 227 23.96 -14.48 18.76
N GLU A 228 24.84 -15.50 18.65
CA GLU A 228 24.97 -16.52 19.69
C GLU A 228 25.81 -15.98 20.86
N PRO A 229 25.38 -16.19 22.10
CA PRO A 229 26.17 -15.79 23.26
C PRO A 229 27.53 -16.48 23.25
N GLN A 230 28.61 -15.68 23.20
CA GLN A 230 29.98 -16.18 23.17
C GLN A 230 30.49 -16.61 24.56
N TYR A 231 30.06 -15.89 25.58
CA TYR A 231 30.54 -16.06 26.96
C TYR A 231 29.52 -16.69 27.89
N LEU A 232 28.23 -16.73 27.50
CA LEU A 232 27.14 -17.32 28.28
C LEU A 232 26.86 -18.76 27.78
N ASN A 233 27.06 -19.73 28.66
CA ASN A 233 26.64 -21.11 28.44
C ASN A 233 26.00 -21.71 29.71
N ALA A 234 25.32 -22.84 29.58
CA ALA A 234 24.61 -23.46 30.67
C ALA A 234 25.49 -23.80 31.89
N ASN A 235 26.79 -24.05 31.68
CA ASN A 235 27.73 -24.38 32.75
C ASN A 235 28.12 -23.17 33.60
N MET A 236 28.05 -21.95 33.03
CA MET A 236 28.35 -20.71 33.75
C MET A 236 27.26 -20.36 34.78
N LEU A 237 26.05 -20.89 34.64
CA LEU A 237 24.94 -20.66 35.56
C LEU A 237 25.07 -21.44 36.86
N LEU A 238 26.04 -22.35 36.96
CA LEU A 238 26.25 -23.16 38.19
C LEU A 238 26.89 -22.37 39.33
N SER A 239 27.49 -21.22 39.10
CA SER A 239 28.05 -20.35 40.10
C SER A 239 27.69 -18.88 39.84
N PRO A 240 27.15 -18.13 40.84
CA PRO A 240 26.79 -16.73 40.65
C PRO A 240 27.94 -15.83 40.20
N ASP A 241 29.14 -16.04 40.69
CA ASP A 241 30.31 -15.23 40.37
C ASP A 241 30.78 -15.45 38.92
N THR A 242 30.76 -16.71 38.47
CA THR A 242 31.10 -17.03 37.07
C THR A 242 30.00 -16.55 36.12
N ALA A 243 28.74 -16.63 36.50
CA ALA A 243 27.62 -16.11 35.72
C ALA A 243 27.73 -14.59 35.54
N LEU A 244 28.01 -13.84 36.62
CA LEU A 244 28.20 -12.39 36.58
C LEU A 244 29.40 -11.98 35.72
N ALA A 245 30.51 -12.67 35.85
CA ALA A 245 31.71 -12.42 35.01
C ALA A 245 31.46 -12.71 33.53
N ALA A 246 30.72 -13.79 33.23
CA ALA A 246 30.34 -14.14 31.86
C ALA A 246 29.36 -13.12 31.27
N LEU A 247 28.36 -12.69 32.04
CA LEU A 247 27.41 -11.66 31.65
C LEU A 247 28.12 -10.33 31.36
N GLY A 248 29.08 -9.91 32.19
CA GLY A 248 29.87 -8.69 31.95
C GLY A 248 30.71 -8.75 30.66
N LYS A 249 31.18 -9.95 30.27
CA LYS A 249 31.88 -10.15 29.00
C LYS A 249 30.91 -10.11 27.82
N GLU A 250 29.74 -10.73 27.96
CA GLU A 250 28.71 -10.76 26.92
C GLU A 250 28.16 -9.36 26.63
N VAL A 251 27.90 -8.57 27.68
CA VAL A 251 27.46 -7.16 27.52
C VAL A 251 28.50 -6.35 26.74
N ARG A 252 29.79 -6.50 27.05
CA ARG A 252 30.86 -5.81 26.29
C ARG A 252 30.95 -6.31 24.85
N HIS A 253 30.69 -7.58 24.61
CA HIS A 253 30.67 -8.15 23.26
C HIS A 253 29.53 -7.54 22.44
N LEU A 254 28.31 -7.48 23.01
CA LEU A 254 27.15 -6.87 22.38
C LEU A 254 27.34 -5.36 22.15
N ASP A 255 27.93 -4.65 23.09
CA ASP A 255 28.25 -3.23 22.96
C ASP A 255 29.21 -3.00 21.79
N LYS A 256 30.29 -3.78 21.70
CA LYS A 256 31.23 -3.71 20.60
C LYS A 256 30.58 -4.01 19.25
N ALA A 257 29.75 -5.07 19.17
CA ALA A 257 29.03 -5.42 17.95
C ALA A 257 28.03 -4.31 17.55
N GLY A 258 27.35 -3.69 18.53
CA GLY A 258 26.46 -2.56 18.28
C GLY A 258 27.21 -1.34 17.73
N VAL A 259 28.34 -1.00 18.34
CA VAL A 259 29.20 0.10 17.87
C VAL A 259 29.73 -0.17 16.45
N GLU A 260 30.21 -1.38 16.16
CA GLU A 260 30.68 -1.76 14.83
C GLU A 260 29.54 -1.66 13.78
N THR A 261 28.32 -2.07 14.14
CA THR A 261 27.15 -1.94 13.27
C THR A 261 26.84 -0.48 12.95
N VAL A 262 26.88 0.41 13.95
CA VAL A 262 26.66 1.85 13.76
C VAL A 262 27.77 2.45 12.89
N CYS A 263 29.03 2.07 13.13
CA CYS A 263 30.15 2.52 12.32
C CYS A 263 29.99 2.10 10.85
N HIS A 264 29.62 0.85 10.60
CA HIS A 264 29.33 0.37 9.25
C HIS A 264 28.19 1.15 8.59
N ALA A 265 27.11 1.42 9.31
CA ALA A 265 25.97 2.19 8.79
C ALA A 265 26.35 3.64 8.44
N LEU A 266 27.37 4.20 9.12
CA LEU A 266 27.87 5.55 8.90
C LEU A 266 29.12 5.60 8.00
N PHE A 267 29.53 4.47 7.44
CA PHE A 267 30.77 4.34 6.65
C PHE A 267 32.04 4.79 7.40
N LEU A 268 32.03 4.66 8.75
CA LEU A 268 33.17 5.03 9.60
C LEU A 268 34.00 3.78 9.94
N PRO A 269 35.32 3.83 9.86
CA PRO A 269 36.18 2.75 10.36
C PRO A 269 36.03 2.64 11.89
N PRO A 270 35.70 1.45 12.46
CA PRO A 270 35.59 1.29 13.92
C PRO A 270 36.79 1.70 14.73
N ALA A 271 37.98 1.63 14.13
CA ALA A 271 39.23 2.03 14.77
C ALA A 271 39.25 3.51 15.18
N LEU A 272 38.53 4.39 14.50
CA LEU A 272 38.46 5.81 14.82
C LEU A 272 37.76 6.11 16.14
N LEU A 273 36.83 5.26 16.57
CA LEU A 273 36.10 5.45 17.83
C LEU A 273 36.92 5.02 19.07
N TYR A 274 37.93 4.23 18.88
CA TYR A 274 38.80 3.73 19.95
C TYR A 274 40.16 4.45 19.97
N ASP A 275 40.39 5.41 19.06
CA ASP A 275 41.60 6.20 19.01
C ASP A 275 41.41 7.51 19.79
N GLU A 276 41.93 7.57 20.99
CA GLU A 276 41.90 8.78 21.84
C GLU A 276 42.60 10.00 21.22
N THR A 277 43.35 9.80 20.12
CA THR A 277 44.11 10.86 19.43
C THR A 277 43.41 11.31 18.14
N ALA A 278 42.27 10.71 17.78
CA ALA A 278 41.54 11.07 16.59
C ALA A 278 40.96 12.51 16.68
N ASP A 279 41.44 13.39 15.81
CA ASP A 279 40.94 14.76 15.65
C ASP A 279 39.82 14.80 14.59
N ASP A 280 38.90 15.77 14.67
CA ASP A 280 37.78 16.00 13.71
C ASP A 280 38.25 16.01 12.24
N ARG A 281 39.52 16.26 11.98
CA ARG A 281 40.13 16.23 10.64
C ARG A 281 40.43 14.83 10.09
N SER A 282 40.35 13.81 10.93
CA SER A 282 40.61 12.41 10.58
C SER A 282 39.35 11.66 10.13
N LEU A 283 38.20 12.31 10.20
CA LEU A 283 36.93 11.73 9.75
C LEU A 283 36.90 11.68 8.21
N PRO A 284 36.60 10.55 7.60
CA PRO A 284 36.44 10.46 6.16
C PRO A 284 35.26 11.35 5.72
N ASP A 285 35.34 11.93 4.52
CA ASP A 285 34.30 12.74 3.92
C ASP A 285 33.02 11.90 3.85
N PRO A 286 31.88 12.38 4.40
CA PRO A 286 30.63 11.60 4.50
C PRO A 286 29.94 11.34 3.16
N ALA A 287 30.50 11.75 2.04
CA ALA A 287 29.94 11.47 0.73
C ALA A 287 30.36 10.06 0.27
N PRO A 288 29.42 9.09 0.11
CA PRO A 288 29.73 7.85 -0.53
C PRO A 288 30.14 8.11 -1.99
N PRO A 289 31.10 7.36 -2.56
CA PRO A 289 31.35 7.45 -3.98
C PRO A 289 30.08 7.10 -4.75
N LEU A 290 29.63 8.03 -5.59
CA LEU A 290 28.56 7.81 -6.54
C LEU A 290 29.18 7.01 -7.70
N ASP A 291 29.08 5.66 -7.65
CA ASP A 291 29.30 4.77 -8.78
C ASP A 291 27.96 4.23 -9.30
#